data_f976c6e833fee93feecdceb730a481fb
#
_entry.id   f976c6e833fee93feecdceb730a481fb
#
_cell.length_a   1.000
_cell.length_b   1.000
_cell.length_c   1.000
_cell.angle_alpha   90.00
_cell.angle_beta   90.00
_cell.angle_gamma   90.00
#
_symmetry.space_group_name_H-M   'P 1'
#
loop_
_entity.id
_entity.type
_entity.pdbx_description
1 polymer ?
#
loop_
_entity_poly.entity_id
_entity_poly.type
_entity_poly.pdbx_seq_one_letter_code
_entity_poly.pdbx_strand_id
1 'polypeptide(L)'
;MTNQLMLRFDLNGASREVSVPANRRLIDLLRDDLGLTGTKEGCSVGVCGACSVLVNGQVMSACLLPAVFVDRASVTTIEGLAPDEMHLTALQDAFIRHGGFQCGICTPGQIIAATALLQEIPHPTVEQIKTWMMGNLCRCTGYYKIIDSIVAAAEAGPHAVPRQAVGVR
;
A
#
# COMPACT_ATOMS: atom_id res chain seq x y z
N MET A 1 -16.76 15.86 24.71
CA MET A 1 -15.28 15.89 24.78
C MET A 1 -14.77 14.77 23.88
N THR A 2 -14.17 15.08 22.74
CA THR A 2 -13.55 14.07 21.89
C THR A 2 -12.30 13.56 22.57
N ASN A 3 -12.26 12.25 22.88
CA ASN A 3 -11.07 11.63 23.48
C ASN A 3 -9.95 11.62 22.44
N GLN A 4 -8.97 12.52 22.58
CA GLN A 4 -7.81 12.61 21.72
C GLN A 4 -6.74 11.65 22.20
N LEU A 5 -6.16 10.89 21.30
CA LEU A 5 -5.08 9.97 21.56
C LEU A 5 -3.81 10.43 20.82
N MET A 6 -2.69 10.42 21.48
CA MET A 6 -1.38 10.70 20.88
C MET A 6 -0.83 9.40 20.30
N LEU A 7 -0.59 9.36 19.00
CA LEU A 7 0.00 8.21 18.30
C LEU A 7 1.44 8.55 17.89
N ARG A 8 2.32 7.58 18.04
CA ARG A 8 3.72 7.64 17.58
C ARG A 8 3.99 6.43 16.70
N PHE A 9 4.30 6.64 15.44
CA PHE A 9 4.53 5.57 14.49
C PHE A 9 5.54 6.02 13.41
N ASP A 10 6.11 5.05 12.70
CA ASP A 10 6.91 5.33 11.51
C ASP A 10 5.98 5.42 10.29
N LEU A 11 6.12 6.47 9.51
CA LEU A 11 5.37 6.66 8.25
C LEU A 11 6.36 6.90 7.12
N ASN A 12 6.44 5.94 6.21
CA ASN A 12 7.34 6.00 5.05
C ASN A 12 8.81 6.25 5.45
N GLY A 13 9.27 5.60 6.54
CA GLY A 13 10.63 5.74 7.05
C GLY A 13 10.87 6.97 7.93
N ALA A 14 9.85 7.78 8.20
CA ALA A 14 9.96 8.95 9.07
C ALA A 14 9.07 8.80 10.32
N SER A 15 9.64 9.06 11.50
CA SER A 15 8.87 9.07 12.75
C SER A 15 7.83 10.19 12.74
N ARG A 16 6.59 9.87 13.15
CA ARG A 16 5.47 10.81 13.25
C ARG A 16 4.86 10.74 14.65
N GLU A 17 4.44 11.90 15.12
CA GLU A 17 3.63 12.05 16.33
C GLU A 17 2.41 12.88 15.99
N VAL A 18 1.21 12.33 16.18
CA VAL A 18 -0.05 12.97 15.81
C VAL A 18 -1.11 12.75 16.89
N SER A 19 -1.96 13.75 17.09
CA SER A 19 -3.12 13.64 17.99
C SER A 19 -4.37 13.40 17.16
N VAL A 20 -5.08 12.30 17.43
CA VAL A 20 -6.27 11.92 16.67
C VAL A 20 -7.45 11.55 17.59
N PRO A 21 -8.71 11.73 17.17
CA PRO A 21 -9.84 11.15 17.83
C PRO A 21 -9.75 9.62 17.87
N ALA A 22 -10.20 8.99 18.96
CA ALA A 22 -10.10 7.53 19.13
C ALA A 22 -10.76 6.71 18.01
N ASN A 23 -11.77 7.27 17.33
CA ASN A 23 -12.48 6.64 16.23
C ASN A 23 -11.97 7.05 14.83
N ARG A 24 -10.81 7.74 14.74
CA ARG A 24 -10.24 8.13 13.44
C ARG A 24 -9.82 6.87 12.66
N ARG A 25 -10.27 6.73 11.40
CA ARG A 25 -9.80 5.66 10.52
C ARG A 25 -8.38 6.00 10.02
N LEU A 26 -7.57 4.99 9.73
CA LEU A 26 -6.24 5.19 9.20
C LEU A 26 -6.27 5.95 7.86
N ILE A 27 -7.25 5.66 6.99
CA ILE A 27 -7.36 6.35 5.70
C ILE A 27 -7.60 7.85 5.86
N ASP A 28 -8.43 8.26 6.84
CA ASP A 28 -8.71 9.68 7.10
C ASP A 28 -7.46 10.37 7.66
N LEU A 29 -6.73 9.69 8.58
CA LEU A 29 -5.45 10.20 9.09
C LEU A 29 -4.45 10.43 7.95
N LEU A 30 -4.28 9.45 7.05
CA LEU A 30 -3.32 9.55 5.96
C LEU A 30 -3.70 10.65 4.97
N ARG A 31 -4.96 10.69 4.53
CA ARG A 31 -5.41 11.58 3.46
C ARG A 31 -5.69 13.01 3.91
N ASP A 32 -6.45 13.14 5.02
CA ASP A 32 -6.98 14.43 5.45
C ASP A 32 -6.03 15.14 6.41
N ASP A 33 -5.45 14.39 7.38
CA ASP A 33 -4.62 15.00 8.41
C ASP A 33 -3.16 15.12 7.97
N LEU A 34 -2.64 14.14 7.17
CA LEU A 34 -1.25 14.09 6.74
C LEU A 34 -1.04 14.42 5.25
N GLY A 35 -2.10 14.62 4.48
CA GLY A 35 -2.03 15.02 3.07
C GLY A 35 -1.55 13.93 2.10
N LEU A 36 -1.44 12.65 2.56
CA LEU A 36 -1.01 11.51 1.72
C LEU A 36 -2.19 10.98 0.92
N THR A 37 -2.50 11.62 -0.20
CA THR A 37 -3.70 11.34 -1.01
C THR A 37 -3.54 10.18 -1.98
N GLY A 38 -2.37 9.56 -2.07
CA GLY A 38 -2.11 8.38 -2.90
C GLY A 38 -2.90 7.15 -2.45
N THR A 39 -3.11 6.98 -1.13
CA THR A 39 -4.03 5.96 -0.61
C THR A 39 -5.47 6.36 -0.97
N LYS A 40 -6.16 5.57 -1.82
CA LYS A 40 -7.47 5.93 -2.38
C LYS A 40 -8.64 5.33 -1.61
N GLU A 41 -9.70 6.10 -1.41
CA GLU A 41 -10.95 5.60 -0.85
C GLU A 41 -11.90 5.21 -1.99
N GLY A 42 -12.12 3.89 -2.18
CA GLY A 42 -13.00 3.39 -3.22
C GLY A 42 -14.35 2.87 -2.71
N CYS A 43 -14.36 2.06 -1.66
CA CYS A 43 -15.59 1.42 -1.16
C CYS A 43 -15.90 1.70 0.30
N SER A 44 -14.94 2.10 1.12
CA SER A 44 -15.05 2.37 2.58
C SER A 44 -15.54 1.18 3.43
N VAL A 45 -15.59 -0.03 2.84
CA VAL A 45 -16.08 -1.26 3.48
C VAL A 45 -15.13 -2.44 3.37
N GLY A 46 -13.83 -2.18 3.07
CA GLY A 46 -12.76 -3.19 3.07
C GLY A 46 -12.77 -4.18 1.90
N VAL A 47 -13.54 -3.94 0.83
CA VAL A 47 -13.71 -4.92 -0.27
C VAL A 47 -12.80 -4.65 -1.45
N CYS A 48 -12.58 -3.38 -1.84
CA CYS A 48 -11.97 -3.07 -3.14
C CYS A 48 -10.44 -2.99 -3.14
N GLY A 49 -9.79 -2.91 -2.00
CA GLY A 49 -8.33 -2.84 -1.88
C GLY A 49 -7.68 -1.53 -2.38
N ALA A 50 -8.45 -0.52 -2.85
CA ALA A 50 -7.88 0.75 -3.30
C ALA A 50 -7.15 1.51 -2.17
N CYS A 51 -7.52 1.25 -0.91
CA CYS A 51 -6.94 1.85 0.28
C CYS A 51 -5.83 0.99 0.93
N SER A 52 -5.29 -0.01 0.22
CA SER A 52 -4.24 -0.87 0.75
C SER A 52 -3.00 -0.05 1.14
N VAL A 53 -2.47 -0.33 2.32
CA VAL A 53 -1.19 0.16 2.86
C VAL A 53 -0.44 -1.02 3.47
N LEU A 54 0.86 -0.89 3.71
CA LEU A 54 1.59 -1.87 4.52
C LEU A 54 1.64 -1.37 5.96
N VAL A 55 1.23 -2.22 6.89
CA VAL A 55 1.44 -2.01 8.34
C VAL A 55 2.33 -3.14 8.82
N ASN A 56 3.52 -2.80 9.29
CA ASN A 56 4.56 -3.78 9.66
C ASN A 56 4.83 -4.80 8.53
N GLY A 57 4.81 -4.36 7.27
CA GLY A 57 5.02 -5.18 6.09
C GLY A 57 3.81 -6.00 5.62
N GLN A 58 2.68 -5.96 6.33
CA GLN A 58 1.45 -6.67 5.97
C GLN A 58 0.45 -5.75 5.27
N VAL A 59 -0.22 -6.25 4.24
CA VAL A 59 -1.25 -5.51 3.50
C VAL A 59 -2.49 -5.34 4.37
N MET A 60 -2.87 -4.08 4.64
CA MET A 60 -4.04 -3.74 5.44
C MET A 60 -4.96 -2.77 4.70
N SER A 61 -6.27 -2.89 4.93
CA SER A 61 -7.29 -1.96 4.40
C SER A 61 -7.42 -0.74 5.30
N ALA A 62 -6.83 0.39 4.93
CA ALA A 62 -6.83 1.61 5.73
C ALA A 62 -8.23 2.17 6.01
N CYS A 63 -9.22 1.88 5.16
CA CYS A 63 -10.60 2.34 5.37
C CYS A 63 -11.33 1.65 6.54
N LEU A 64 -10.87 0.45 6.97
CA LEU A 64 -11.43 -0.28 8.11
C LEU A 64 -10.56 -0.20 9.35
N LEU A 65 -9.26 0.07 9.20
CA LEU A 65 -8.32 0.08 10.31
C LEU A 65 -8.44 1.38 11.11
N PRO A 66 -8.82 1.33 12.41
CA PRO A 66 -8.72 2.51 13.27
C PRO A 66 -7.27 2.96 13.40
N ALA A 67 -7.02 4.26 13.34
CA ALA A 67 -5.67 4.83 13.41
C ALA A 67 -4.89 4.43 14.66
N VAL A 68 -5.59 4.17 15.77
CA VAL A 68 -4.96 3.75 17.04
C VAL A 68 -4.17 2.44 16.93
N PHE A 69 -4.47 1.58 15.96
CA PHE A 69 -3.74 0.32 15.77
C PHE A 69 -2.37 0.49 15.13
N VAL A 70 -2.04 1.67 14.62
CA VAL A 70 -0.69 1.94 14.09
C VAL A 70 0.23 2.60 15.11
N ASP A 71 -0.20 2.78 16.37
CA ASP A 71 0.73 3.24 17.40
C ASP A 71 1.92 2.29 17.51
N ARG A 72 3.14 2.85 17.45
CA ARG A 72 4.42 2.11 17.43
C ARG A 72 4.60 1.15 16.25
N ALA A 73 3.77 1.23 15.22
CA ALA A 73 3.91 0.44 14.01
C ALA A 73 4.70 1.19 12.93
N SER A 74 5.09 0.47 11.88
CA SER A 74 5.58 1.04 10.63
C SER A 74 4.47 1.01 9.59
N VAL A 75 4.17 2.15 8.99
CA VAL A 75 3.18 2.29 7.92
C VAL A 75 3.88 2.72 6.64
N THR A 76 3.68 1.96 5.56
CA THR A 76 4.15 2.35 4.23
C THR A 76 2.96 2.56 3.30
N THR A 77 2.89 3.75 2.72
CA THR A 77 1.92 4.12 1.68
C THR A 77 2.59 4.11 0.31
N ILE A 78 1.82 4.33 -0.75
CA ILE A 78 2.35 4.38 -2.12
C ILE A 78 3.44 5.45 -2.27
N GLU A 79 3.35 6.56 -1.54
CA GLU A 79 4.33 7.65 -1.55
C GLU A 79 5.69 7.24 -0.96
N GLY A 80 5.71 6.21 -0.09
CA GLY A 80 6.93 5.72 0.55
C GLY A 80 7.57 4.51 -0.13
N LEU A 81 7.05 4.04 -1.29
CA LEU A 81 7.65 2.91 -1.98
C LEU A 81 8.85 3.30 -2.83
N ALA A 82 8.80 4.46 -3.48
CA ALA A 82 9.90 4.96 -4.28
C ALA A 82 11.05 5.45 -3.37
N PRO A 83 12.33 5.23 -3.75
CA PRO A 83 13.46 5.69 -2.95
C PRO A 83 13.54 7.22 -2.88
N ASP A 84 13.09 7.90 -3.92
CA ASP A 84 12.99 9.35 -4.02
C ASP A 84 11.99 9.75 -5.12
N GLU A 85 11.78 11.07 -5.31
CA GLU A 85 10.81 11.60 -6.30
C GLU A 85 11.23 11.38 -7.77
N MET A 86 12.50 11.07 -8.03
CA MET A 86 13.05 10.92 -9.38
C MET A 86 13.15 9.46 -9.83
N HIS A 87 13.08 8.51 -8.90
CA HIS A 87 13.31 7.10 -9.18
C HIS A 87 12.11 6.25 -8.75
N LEU A 88 11.51 5.58 -9.70
CA LEU A 88 10.43 4.61 -9.44
C LEU A 88 11.01 3.26 -9.02
N THR A 89 10.23 2.49 -8.27
CA THR A 89 10.52 1.07 -8.08
C THR A 89 10.35 0.31 -9.40
N ALA A 90 11.00 -0.85 -9.55
CA ALA A 90 10.83 -1.71 -10.73
C ALA A 90 9.34 -2.03 -10.99
N LEU A 91 8.54 -2.22 -9.92
CA LEU A 91 7.12 -2.47 -10.04
C LEU A 91 6.33 -1.25 -10.54
N GLN A 92 6.62 -0.05 -10.02
CA GLN A 92 5.98 1.18 -10.50
C GLN A 92 6.31 1.44 -11.99
N ASP A 93 7.57 1.26 -12.37
CA ASP A 93 8.01 1.40 -13.76
C ASP A 93 7.35 0.35 -14.68
N ALA A 94 7.24 -0.91 -14.23
CA ALA A 94 6.54 -1.95 -14.98
C ALA A 94 5.06 -1.62 -15.19
N PHE A 95 4.36 -1.06 -14.18
CA PHE A 95 2.98 -0.59 -14.35
C PHE A 95 2.85 0.48 -15.42
N ILE A 96 3.83 1.38 -15.55
CA ILE A 96 3.86 2.40 -16.60
C ILE A 96 4.11 1.75 -17.96
N ARG A 97 5.15 0.93 -18.09
CA ARG A 97 5.56 0.34 -19.38
C ARG A 97 4.54 -0.63 -19.95
N HIS A 98 3.88 -1.42 -19.11
CA HIS A 98 2.91 -2.43 -19.53
C HIS A 98 1.46 -1.93 -19.50
N GLY A 99 1.23 -0.68 -19.06
CA GLY A 99 -0.10 -0.09 -19.01
C GLY A 99 -0.99 -0.74 -17.95
N GLY A 100 -0.43 -1.05 -16.77
CA GLY A 100 -1.13 -1.66 -15.62
C GLY A 100 -2.21 -0.78 -14.99
N PHE A 101 -2.57 0.34 -15.61
CA PHE A 101 -3.58 1.28 -15.12
C PHE A 101 -4.35 1.95 -16.27
N GLN A 102 -5.52 2.52 -15.95
CA GLN A 102 -6.27 3.44 -16.80
C GLN A 102 -6.70 4.66 -15.99
N CYS A 103 -7.81 4.61 -15.22
CA CYS A 103 -8.24 5.75 -14.41
C CYS A 103 -7.32 6.05 -13.19
N GLY A 104 -6.49 5.10 -12.76
CA GLY A 104 -5.51 5.28 -11.68
C GLY A 104 -6.04 5.08 -10.27
N ILE A 105 -7.36 4.95 -10.03
CA ILE A 105 -7.93 4.87 -8.66
C ILE A 105 -7.47 3.61 -7.91
N CYS A 106 -7.45 2.44 -8.53
CA CYS A 106 -7.01 1.21 -7.88
C CYS A 106 -5.49 1.05 -7.87
N THR A 107 -4.77 1.81 -8.71
CA THR A 107 -3.34 1.59 -8.98
C THR A 107 -2.45 1.65 -7.74
N PRO A 108 -2.58 2.62 -6.82
CA PRO A 108 -1.78 2.63 -5.60
C PRO A 108 -1.98 1.37 -4.75
N GLY A 109 -3.24 0.95 -4.54
CA GLY A 109 -3.54 -0.27 -3.78
C GLY A 109 -3.03 -1.54 -4.47
N GLN A 110 -3.11 -1.60 -5.81
CA GLN A 110 -2.55 -2.71 -6.60
C GLN A 110 -1.02 -2.80 -6.43
N ILE A 111 -0.33 -1.67 -6.51
CA ILE A 111 1.14 -1.64 -6.35
C ILE A 111 1.55 -2.01 -4.93
N ILE A 112 0.87 -1.52 -3.89
CA ILE A 112 1.11 -1.90 -2.49
C ILE A 112 0.95 -3.41 -2.29
N ALA A 113 -0.16 -3.99 -2.76
CA ALA A 113 -0.42 -5.42 -2.62
C ALA A 113 0.59 -6.27 -3.41
N ALA A 114 0.93 -5.86 -4.64
CA ALA A 114 1.93 -6.54 -5.45
C ALA A 114 3.34 -6.41 -4.87
N THR A 115 3.68 -5.29 -4.22
CA THR A 115 4.95 -5.14 -3.50
C THR A 115 5.07 -6.18 -2.38
N ALA A 116 4.02 -6.35 -1.58
CA ALA A 116 4.02 -7.38 -0.53
C ALA A 116 4.13 -8.80 -1.12
N LEU A 117 3.43 -9.08 -2.22
CA LEU A 117 3.56 -10.36 -2.92
C LEU A 117 5.01 -10.64 -3.32
N LEU A 118 5.66 -9.69 -4.00
CA LEU A 118 7.02 -9.86 -4.51
C LEU A 118 8.07 -9.94 -3.40
N GLN A 119 7.78 -9.40 -2.22
CA GLN A 119 8.63 -9.59 -1.02
C GLN A 119 8.50 -11.00 -0.44
N GLU A 120 7.30 -11.58 -0.48
CA GLU A 120 7.03 -12.93 0.03
C GLU A 120 7.42 -13.99 -1.00
N ILE A 121 7.06 -13.78 -2.27
CA ILE A 121 7.33 -14.68 -3.38
C ILE A 121 8.01 -13.88 -4.49
N PRO A 122 9.36 -13.86 -4.55
CA PRO A 122 10.10 -13.03 -5.53
C PRO A 122 9.82 -13.37 -7.00
N HIS A 123 9.47 -14.62 -7.31
CA HIS A 123 9.13 -15.10 -8.65
C HIS A 123 7.78 -15.83 -8.62
N PRO A 124 6.66 -15.11 -8.47
CA PRO A 124 5.36 -15.74 -8.37
C PRO A 124 4.89 -16.25 -9.73
N THR A 125 4.19 -17.38 -9.74
CA THR A 125 3.43 -17.82 -10.91
C THR A 125 2.23 -16.90 -11.17
N VAL A 126 1.71 -16.90 -12.39
CA VAL A 126 0.51 -16.13 -12.75
C VAL A 126 -0.68 -16.47 -11.83
N GLU A 127 -0.84 -17.74 -11.46
CA GLU A 127 -1.93 -18.17 -10.57
C GLU A 127 -1.73 -17.65 -9.14
N GLN A 128 -0.49 -17.60 -8.65
CA GLN A 128 -0.19 -17.00 -7.35
C GLN A 128 -0.48 -15.48 -7.37
N ILE A 129 -0.12 -14.79 -8.46
CA ILE A 129 -0.45 -13.36 -8.65
C ILE A 129 -1.97 -13.18 -8.62
N LYS A 130 -2.73 -13.95 -9.41
CA LYS A 130 -4.19 -13.86 -9.44
C LYS A 130 -4.80 -14.08 -8.06
N THR A 131 -4.37 -15.11 -7.35
CA THR A 131 -4.87 -15.45 -6.01
C THR A 131 -4.58 -14.34 -5.01
N TRP A 132 -3.35 -13.80 -5.00
CA TRP A 132 -2.96 -12.73 -4.10
C TRP A 132 -3.74 -11.43 -4.37
N MET A 133 -3.90 -11.10 -5.66
CA MET A 133 -4.53 -9.84 -6.09
C MET A 133 -6.06 -9.86 -6.04
N MET A 134 -6.72 -10.95 -5.62
CA MET A 134 -8.19 -11.03 -5.54
C MET A 134 -8.83 -9.98 -4.63
N GLY A 135 -8.09 -9.48 -3.64
CA GLY A 135 -8.52 -8.41 -2.74
C GLY A 135 -8.45 -7.00 -3.35
N ASN A 136 -7.94 -6.84 -4.57
CA ASN A 136 -7.69 -5.55 -5.19
C ASN A 136 -8.48 -5.42 -6.51
N LEU A 137 -9.63 -4.75 -6.46
CA LEU A 137 -10.54 -4.64 -7.60
C LEU A 137 -10.11 -3.55 -8.58
N CYS A 138 -10.17 -3.88 -9.88
CA CYS A 138 -10.04 -2.93 -10.97
C CYS A 138 -11.23 -3.02 -11.91
N ARG A 139 -11.89 -1.89 -12.22
CA ARG A 139 -13.04 -1.86 -13.14
C ARG A 139 -12.65 -1.59 -14.60
N CYS A 140 -11.42 -1.18 -14.84
CA CYS A 140 -11.01 -0.63 -16.14
C CYS A 140 -10.20 -1.62 -16.99
N THR A 141 -9.18 -2.28 -16.41
CA THR A 141 -8.11 -2.97 -17.15
C THR A 141 -8.41 -4.43 -17.50
N GLY A 142 -9.43 -5.03 -16.91
CA GLY A 142 -9.65 -6.49 -17.01
C GLY A 142 -8.54 -7.32 -16.38
N TYR A 143 -7.68 -6.71 -15.56
CA TYR A 143 -6.56 -7.30 -14.80
C TYR A 143 -5.35 -7.78 -15.62
N TYR A 144 -5.47 -8.05 -16.92
CA TYR A 144 -4.38 -8.61 -17.73
C TYR A 144 -3.12 -7.76 -17.64
N LYS A 145 -3.22 -6.45 -17.87
CA LYS A 145 -2.08 -5.53 -17.83
C LYS A 145 -1.49 -5.36 -16.44
N ILE A 146 -2.29 -5.50 -15.39
CA ILE A 146 -1.81 -5.51 -14.00
C ILE A 146 -0.96 -6.76 -13.77
N ILE A 147 -1.43 -7.94 -14.18
CA ILE A 147 -0.70 -9.20 -14.06
C ILE A 147 0.60 -9.14 -14.88
N ASP A 148 0.54 -8.69 -16.15
CA ASP A 148 1.73 -8.52 -17.01
C ASP A 148 2.78 -7.61 -16.32
N SER A 149 2.34 -6.51 -15.69
CA SER A 149 3.22 -5.58 -14.97
C SER A 149 3.91 -6.26 -13.76
N ILE A 150 3.18 -7.08 -13.02
CA ILE A 150 3.74 -7.79 -11.85
C ILE A 150 4.74 -8.87 -12.31
N VAL A 151 4.44 -9.61 -13.39
CA VAL A 151 5.35 -10.59 -13.97
C VAL A 151 6.63 -9.91 -14.44
N ALA A 152 6.53 -8.83 -15.21
CA ALA A 152 7.69 -8.08 -15.70
C ALA A 152 8.55 -7.52 -14.56
N ALA A 153 7.91 -7.03 -13.49
CA ALA A 153 8.63 -6.58 -12.31
C ALA A 153 9.37 -7.74 -11.62
N ALA A 154 8.73 -8.91 -11.48
CA ALA A 154 9.35 -10.10 -10.89
C ALA A 154 10.62 -10.54 -11.65
N GLU A 155 10.63 -10.39 -12.97
CA GLU A 155 11.78 -10.71 -13.84
C GLU A 155 12.91 -9.68 -13.74
N ALA A 156 12.60 -8.41 -13.44
CA ALA A 156 13.59 -7.33 -13.40
C ALA A 156 14.54 -7.37 -12.18
N GLY A 157 14.24 -8.19 -11.16
CA GLY A 157 15.13 -8.40 -10.00
C GLY A 157 14.73 -7.66 -8.73
N PRO A 158 15.61 -7.51 -7.74
CA PRO A 158 15.25 -7.36 -6.33
C PRO A 158 14.33 -6.17 -6.04
N HIS A 159 13.18 -6.49 -5.44
CA HIS A 159 12.12 -5.57 -5.05
C HIS A 159 12.39 -5.04 -3.63
N ALA A 160 13.51 -4.36 -3.43
CA ALA A 160 13.91 -3.85 -2.13
C ALA A 160 13.08 -2.61 -1.75
N VAL A 161 11.94 -2.83 -1.09
CA VAL A 161 11.49 -1.87 -0.09
C VAL A 161 12.29 -2.18 1.19
N PRO A 162 12.90 -1.19 1.85
CA PRO A 162 13.64 -1.44 3.09
C PRO A 162 12.73 -2.19 4.07
N ARG A 163 13.10 -3.42 4.44
CA ARG A 163 12.45 -4.12 5.56
C ARG A 163 12.83 -3.36 6.82
N GLN A 164 11.92 -2.55 7.30
CA GLN A 164 12.04 -2.03 8.66
C GLN A 164 11.90 -3.22 9.61
N ALA A 165 12.87 -3.39 10.49
CA ALA A 165 12.94 -4.51 11.42
C ALA A 165 11.65 -4.55 12.26
N VAL A 166 10.86 -5.60 12.07
CA VAL A 166 9.72 -5.91 12.92
C VAL A 166 10.29 -6.32 14.28
N GLY A 167 10.30 -5.40 15.21
CA GLY A 167 10.54 -5.71 16.61
C GLY A 167 9.35 -6.51 17.13
N VAL A 168 9.40 -7.83 16.96
CA VAL A 168 8.49 -8.75 17.66
C VAL A 168 8.86 -8.73 19.13
N ARG A 169 7.99 -8.17 19.97
CA ARG A 169 7.92 -8.43 21.40
C ARG A 169 6.52 -8.82 21.78
#